data_67d060f9cd5f979be83aab9dbe0986ea
#
_entry.id   67d060f9cd5f979be83aab9dbe0986ea
#
_cell.length_a   1.000
_cell.length_b   1.000
_cell.length_c   1.000
_cell.angle_alpha   90.00
_cell.angle_beta   90.00
_cell.angle_gamma   90.00
#
_symmetry.space_group_name_H-M   'P 1'
#
loop_
_entity.id
_entity.type
_entity.pdbx_description
1 polymer ?
#
loop_
_entity_poly.entity_id
_entity_poly.type
_entity_poly.pdbx_seq_one_letter_code
_entity_poly.pdbx_strand_id
1 'polypeptide(L)'
;TDLKKTIQNAASYLKQGGTYIFSWDHPLLHCVDLESVAISGGNRTATTEERIIFNGNYLEEDYYSFEKNGNPLTLQNRKLSTYINTLAEAGFAVERVVEETSSKVLEKSAEFSSGYYADFKAKHFPLSIVIKARKL
;
A
#
# COMPACT_ATOMS: atom_id res chain seq x y z
N THR A 1 4.24 -10.35 -11.84
CA THR A 1 3.19 -11.30 -11.41
C THR A 1 1.87 -10.89 -12.04
N ASP A 2 1.23 -11.81 -12.72
CA ASP A 2 -0.10 -11.61 -13.33
C ASP A 2 -1.17 -11.74 -12.24
N LEU A 3 -1.75 -10.62 -11.81
CA LEU A 3 -2.77 -10.57 -10.76
C LEU A 3 -4.01 -11.40 -11.14
N LYS A 4 -4.47 -11.24 -12.38
CA LYS A 4 -5.66 -11.95 -12.88
C LYS A 4 -5.47 -13.47 -12.79
N LYS A 5 -4.35 -13.96 -13.29
CA LYS A 5 -4.01 -15.38 -13.21
C LYS A 5 -3.87 -15.88 -11.77
N THR A 6 -3.26 -15.08 -10.92
CA THR A 6 -3.10 -15.42 -9.49
C THR A 6 -4.44 -15.56 -8.81
N ILE A 7 -5.35 -14.62 -9.01
CA ILE A 7 -6.69 -14.66 -8.40
C ILE A 7 -7.55 -15.79 -9.00
N GLN A 8 -7.45 -16.02 -10.31
CA GLN A 8 -8.13 -17.16 -10.95
C GLN A 8 -7.63 -18.51 -10.41
N ASN A 9 -6.32 -18.65 -10.20
CA ASN A 9 -5.77 -19.85 -9.56
C ASN A 9 -6.29 -20.02 -8.14
N ALA A 10 -6.30 -18.95 -7.33
CA ALA A 10 -6.87 -19.02 -5.98
C ALA A 10 -8.35 -19.45 -6.03
N ALA A 11 -9.13 -18.91 -6.97
CA ALA A 11 -10.52 -19.31 -7.16
C ALA A 11 -10.67 -20.80 -7.49
N SER A 12 -9.76 -21.36 -8.29
CA SER A 12 -9.82 -22.79 -8.68
C SER A 12 -9.57 -23.75 -7.52
N TYR A 13 -8.81 -23.34 -6.52
CA TYR A 13 -8.52 -24.16 -5.33
C TYR A 13 -9.59 -24.06 -4.23
N LEU A 14 -10.44 -23.04 -4.28
CA LEU A 14 -11.46 -22.83 -3.27
C LEU A 14 -12.78 -23.48 -3.65
N LYS A 15 -13.46 -24.03 -2.66
CA LYS A 15 -14.86 -24.43 -2.80
C LYS A 15 -15.75 -23.18 -2.84
N GLN A 16 -16.97 -23.31 -3.33
CA GLN A 16 -18.01 -22.30 -3.19
C GLN A 16 -18.17 -21.89 -1.73
N GLY A 17 -18.26 -20.62 -1.42
CA GLY A 17 -18.27 -20.06 -0.08
C GLY A 17 -16.91 -19.99 0.60
N GLY A 18 -15.85 -20.52 -0.03
CA GLY A 18 -14.48 -20.46 0.50
C GLY A 18 -13.95 -19.03 0.57
N THR A 19 -13.10 -18.76 1.54
CA THR A 19 -12.53 -17.44 1.81
C THR A 19 -11.12 -17.32 1.24
N TYR A 20 -10.84 -16.20 0.59
CA TYR A 20 -9.53 -15.77 0.13
C TYR A 20 -9.14 -14.49 0.85
N ILE A 21 -8.00 -14.51 1.52
CA ILE A 21 -7.46 -13.34 2.21
C ILE A 21 -6.03 -13.13 1.70
N PHE A 22 -5.72 -11.90 1.32
CA PHE A 22 -4.37 -11.51 0.97
C PHE A 22 -4.06 -10.09 1.43
N SER A 23 -2.78 -9.79 1.55
CA SER A 23 -2.29 -8.45 1.86
C SER A 23 -1.24 -8.02 0.85
N TRP A 24 -1.14 -6.73 0.65
CA TRP A 24 -0.15 -6.10 -0.22
C TRP A 24 0.16 -4.69 0.27
N ASP A 25 1.20 -4.08 -0.28
CA ASP A 25 1.45 -2.67 -0.09
C ASP A 25 0.23 -1.86 -0.54
N HIS A 26 -0.12 -0.83 0.22
CA HIS A 26 -1.23 0.03 -0.16
C HIS A 26 -0.93 0.70 -1.50
N PRO A 27 -1.90 0.76 -2.43
CA PRO A 27 -1.70 1.36 -3.75
C PRO A 27 -1.21 2.81 -3.76
N LEU A 28 -1.45 3.56 -2.70
CA LEU A 28 -0.93 4.93 -2.56
C LEU A 28 0.54 5.00 -2.12
N LEU A 29 1.09 3.93 -1.57
CA LEU A 29 2.42 3.98 -0.95
C LEU A 29 3.53 4.39 -1.93
N HIS A 30 3.46 3.94 -3.17
CA HIS A 30 4.42 4.32 -4.21
C HIS A 30 4.25 5.74 -4.76
N CYS A 31 3.14 6.41 -4.41
CA CYS A 31 2.84 7.76 -4.88
C CYS A 31 3.26 8.86 -3.91
N VAL A 32 3.76 8.49 -2.72
CA VAL A 32 4.02 9.44 -1.65
C VAL A 32 5.46 9.39 -1.17
N ASP A 33 5.99 10.55 -0.87
CA ASP A 33 7.31 10.75 -0.28
C ASP A 33 7.23 11.63 0.95
N LEU A 34 8.34 11.71 1.66
CA LEU A 34 8.53 12.58 2.81
C LEU A 34 9.38 13.77 2.40
N GLU A 35 8.99 14.95 2.83
CA GLU A 35 9.72 16.19 2.60
C GLU A 35 9.88 16.96 3.91
N SER A 36 11.10 17.43 4.17
CA SER A 36 11.38 18.37 5.25
C SER A 36 11.35 19.78 4.68
N VAL A 37 10.43 20.60 5.14
CA VAL A 37 10.28 21.99 4.71
C VAL A 37 10.78 22.91 5.80
N ALA A 38 11.72 23.81 5.47
CA ALA A 38 12.14 24.86 6.38
C ALA A 38 11.04 25.91 6.48
N ILE A 39 10.53 26.14 7.69
CA ILE A 39 9.60 27.24 7.96
C ILE A 39 10.40 28.38 8.58
N SER A 40 10.52 29.51 7.89
CA SER A 40 11.06 30.72 8.45
C SER A 40 9.97 31.41 9.29
N GLY A 41 9.98 31.15 10.58
CA GLY A 41 9.26 32.00 11.54
C GLY A 41 10.03 33.31 11.75
N GLY A 42 9.34 34.42 11.94
CA GLY A 42 9.90 35.77 12.02
C GLY A 42 10.92 36.07 13.15
N ASN A 43 11.44 35.08 13.85
CA ASN A 43 12.49 35.15 14.85
C ASN A 43 13.52 34.05 14.63
N ARG A 44 14.52 34.28 13.81
CA ARG A 44 15.85 33.65 13.73
C ARG A 44 16.03 32.14 13.99
N THR A 45 15.01 31.36 14.37
CA THR A 45 15.03 29.91 14.51
C THR A 45 14.31 29.28 13.31
N ALA A 46 15.07 28.72 12.39
CA ALA A 46 14.52 27.87 11.34
C ALA A 46 13.94 26.61 12.00
N THR A 47 12.63 26.44 11.98
CA THR A 47 11.98 25.17 12.30
C THR A 47 11.78 24.39 11.01
N THR A 48 11.96 23.07 11.07
CA THR A 48 11.62 22.17 9.96
C THR A 48 10.27 21.51 10.22
N GLU A 49 9.41 21.49 9.23
CA GLU A 49 8.16 20.75 9.23
C GLU A 49 8.27 19.53 8.31
N GLU A 50 7.85 18.38 8.81
CA GLU A 50 7.80 17.16 8.04
C GLU A 50 6.44 17.05 7.33
N ARG A 51 6.47 16.79 6.02
CA ARG A 51 5.27 16.68 5.20
C ARG A 51 5.28 15.39 4.39
N ILE A 52 4.09 14.83 4.21
CA ILE A 52 3.85 13.81 3.20
C ILE A 52 3.43 14.52 1.93
N ILE A 53 4.16 14.28 0.84
CA ILE A 53 3.87 14.85 -0.46
C ILE A 53 3.43 13.74 -1.43
N PHE A 54 2.46 14.08 -2.28
CA PHE A 54 2.07 13.22 -3.37
C PHE A 54 2.90 13.60 -4.61
N ASN A 55 3.81 12.72 -5.02
CA ASN A 55 4.74 12.99 -6.13
C ASN A 55 4.71 11.93 -7.24
N GLY A 56 3.77 10.98 -7.15
CA GLY A 56 3.62 9.91 -8.13
C GLY A 56 2.35 10.05 -8.96
N ASN A 57 2.10 9.04 -9.78
CA ASN A 57 0.87 8.92 -10.55
C ASN A 57 0.12 7.65 -10.15
N TYR A 58 -0.93 7.81 -9.36
CA TYR A 58 -1.76 6.69 -8.89
C TYR A 58 -2.47 5.95 -10.03
N LEU A 59 -2.73 6.63 -11.15
CA LEU A 59 -3.44 6.05 -12.28
C LEU A 59 -2.56 5.16 -13.17
N GLU A 60 -1.24 5.34 -13.08
CA GLU A 60 -0.28 4.51 -13.79
C GLU A 60 -0.05 3.18 -13.06
N GLU A 61 -0.21 2.08 -13.79
CA GLU A 61 0.01 0.74 -13.27
C GLU A 61 1.31 0.16 -13.83
N ASP A 62 2.41 0.91 -13.63
CA ASP A 62 3.72 0.60 -14.17
C ASP A 62 4.38 -0.59 -13.48
N TYR A 63 5.20 -1.30 -14.23
CA TYR A 63 6.12 -2.28 -13.69
C TYR A 63 7.36 -1.59 -13.18
N TYR A 64 7.88 -2.09 -12.05
CA TYR A 64 9.17 -1.68 -11.52
C TYR A 64 9.98 -2.90 -11.06
N SER A 65 11.29 -2.78 -11.17
CA SER A 65 12.20 -3.87 -10.80
C SER A 65 13.20 -3.40 -9.75
N PHE A 66 13.52 -4.29 -8.83
CA PHE A 66 14.56 -4.10 -7.84
C PHE A 66 15.25 -5.42 -7.54
N GLU A 67 16.40 -5.35 -6.89
CA GLU A 67 17.14 -6.52 -6.47
C GLU A 67 16.92 -6.78 -4.97
N LYS A 68 16.61 -8.02 -4.64
CA LYS A 68 16.47 -8.46 -3.24
C LYS A 68 17.32 -9.72 -3.05
N ASN A 69 18.31 -9.61 -2.16
CA ASN A 69 19.23 -10.73 -1.88
C ASN A 69 19.90 -11.31 -3.14
N GLY A 70 20.33 -10.45 -4.06
CA GLY A 70 20.97 -10.84 -5.32
C GLY A 70 20.02 -11.35 -6.40
N ASN A 71 18.69 -11.36 -6.15
CA ASN A 71 17.70 -11.80 -7.11
C ASN A 71 16.86 -10.62 -7.65
N PRO A 72 16.71 -10.49 -8.97
CA PRO A 72 15.87 -9.48 -9.55
C PRO A 72 14.39 -9.82 -9.30
N LEU A 73 13.62 -8.84 -8.83
CA LEU A 73 12.18 -8.92 -8.65
C LEU A 73 11.52 -7.83 -9.47
N THR A 74 10.48 -8.19 -10.18
CA THR A 74 9.63 -7.25 -10.92
C THR A 74 8.23 -7.28 -10.33
N LEU A 75 7.76 -6.14 -9.88
CA LEU A 75 6.42 -5.92 -9.36
C LEU A 75 5.68 -4.90 -10.21
N GLN A 76 4.40 -4.80 -9.99
CA GLN A 76 3.54 -3.84 -10.68
C GLN A 76 2.77 -3.01 -9.68
N ASN A 77 2.78 -1.70 -9.86
CA ASN A 77 1.89 -0.80 -9.16
C ASN A 77 0.46 -1.02 -9.66
N ARG A 78 -0.49 -1.09 -8.76
CA ARG A 78 -1.90 -1.29 -9.11
C ARG A 78 -2.79 -0.41 -8.26
N LYS A 79 -3.88 0.05 -8.87
CA LYS A 79 -4.93 0.77 -8.15
C LYS A 79 -5.71 -0.18 -7.23
N LEU A 80 -6.29 0.35 -6.18
CA LEU A 80 -7.21 -0.42 -5.34
C LEU A 80 -8.37 -0.99 -6.16
N SER A 81 -8.92 -0.21 -7.09
CA SER A 81 -9.98 -0.66 -7.98
C SER A 81 -9.58 -1.86 -8.84
N THR A 82 -8.31 -1.96 -9.25
CA THR A 82 -7.82 -3.11 -10.02
C THR A 82 -7.89 -4.40 -9.21
N TYR A 83 -7.54 -4.37 -7.92
CA TYR A 83 -7.70 -5.53 -7.04
C TYR A 83 -9.16 -5.94 -6.89
N ILE A 84 -10.03 -4.97 -6.58
CA ILE A 84 -11.47 -5.21 -6.36
C ILE A 84 -12.15 -5.77 -7.62
N ASN A 85 -11.89 -5.16 -8.76
CA ASN A 85 -12.50 -5.57 -10.02
C ASN A 85 -12.00 -6.96 -10.48
N THR A 86 -10.71 -7.23 -10.32
CA THR A 86 -10.16 -8.56 -10.67
C THR A 86 -10.74 -9.66 -9.78
N LEU A 87 -10.97 -9.40 -8.51
CA LEU A 87 -11.67 -10.33 -7.61
C LEU A 87 -13.10 -10.59 -8.08
N ALA A 88 -13.85 -9.53 -8.39
CA ALA A 88 -15.23 -9.65 -8.89
C ALA A 88 -15.31 -10.44 -10.19
N GLU A 89 -14.41 -10.17 -11.14
CA GLU A 89 -14.31 -10.89 -12.42
C GLU A 89 -13.99 -12.38 -12.23
N ALA A 90 -13.25 -12.73 -11.18
CA ALA A 90 -12.93 -14.13 -10.85
C ALA A 90 -14.00 -14.83 -9.99
N GLY A 91 -15.14 -14.19 -9.77
CA GLY A 91 -16.28 -14.77 -9.05
C GLY A 91 -16.18 -14.66 -7.53
N PHE A 92 -15.47 -13.63 -7.02
CA PHE A 92 -15.42 -13.34 -5.59
C PHE A 92 -16.33 -12.16 -5.23
N ALA A 93 -16.96 -12.24 -4.06
CA ALA A 93 -17.53 -11.09 -3.38
C ALA A 93 -16.53 -10.56 -2.36
N VAL A 94 -16.15 -9.29 -2.47
CA VAL A 94 -15.31 -8.65 -1.46
C VAL A 94 -16.15 -8.41 -0.21
N GLU A 95 -15.72 -8.98 0.92
CA GLU A 95 -16.42 -8.86 2.19
C GLU A 95 -15.81 -7.78 3.10
N ARG A 96 -14.50 -7.57 2.98
CA ARG A 96 -13.79 -6.59 3.81
C ARG A 96 -12.50 -6.12 3.15
N VAL A 97 -12.25 -4.82 3.28
CA VAL A 97 -10.96 -4.19 3.01
C VAL A 97 -10.50 -3.52 4.30
N VAL A 98 -9.28 -3.80 4.72
CA VAL A 98 -8.67 -3.24 5.93
C VAL A 98 -7.51 -2.34 5.51
N GLU A 99 -7.55 -1.10 5.96
CA GLU A 99 -6.57 -0.04 5.67
C GLU A 99 -6.11 0.61 6.98
N GLU A 100 -5.91 -0.17 8.02
CA GLU A 100 -5.64 0.35 9.36
C GLU A 100 -4.14 0.26 9.70
N THR A 101 -3.66 1.24 10.46
CA THR A 101 -2.35 1.22 11.09
C THR A 101 -2.46 0.63 12.50
N SER A 102 -1.51 -0.22 12.89
CA SER A 102 -1.52 -0.83 14.21
C SER A 102 -1.38 0.21 15.33
N SER A 103 -2.04 -0.04 16.48
CA SER A 103 -1.93 0.81 17.65
C SER A 103 -0.48 0.99 18.11
N LYS A 104 0.35 -0.05 18.02
CA LYS A 104 1.79 0.03 18.35
C LYS A 104 2.54 1.09 17.56
N VAL A 105 2.21 1.26 16.27
CA VAL A 105 2.82 2.30 15.43
C VAL A 105 2.27 3.67 15.80
N LEU A 106 0.96 3.78 16.07
CA LEU A 106 0.32 5.03 16.42
C LEU A 106 0.81 5.57 17.77
N GLU A 107 1.19 4.69 18.69
CA GLU A 107 1.71 5.03 20.02
C GLU A 107 3.18 5.46 20.01
N LYS A 108 3.95 5.13 18.96
CA LYS A 108 5.34 5.57 18.84
C LYS A 108 5.41 7.09 18.78
N SER A 109 6.45 7.65 19.41
CA SER A 109 6.77 9.07 19.27
C SER A 109 6.96 9.39 17.77
N ALA A 110 6.54 10.60 17.38
CA ALA A 110 6.61 11.06 15.99
C ALA A 110 8.05 11.41 15.57
N GLU A 111 9.03 10.55 15.90
CA GLU A 111 10.35 10.71 15.32
C GLU A 111 10.27 10.49 13.83
N PHE A 112 10.76 11.47 13.09
CA PHE A 112 10.86 11.37 11.64
C PHE A 112 11.81 10.24 11.30
N SER A 113 11.27 9.20 10.69
CA SER A 113 12.06 8.16 10.06
C SER A 113 11.91 8.29 8.55
N SER A 114 13.02 8.42 7.86
CA SER A 114 13.05 8.35 6.40
C SER A 114 12.91 6.90 5.97
N GLY A 115 12.20 6.66 4.88
CA GLY A 115 12.10 5.35 4.26
C GLY A 115 10.73 5.07 3.67
N TYR A 116 10.71 4.03 2.83
CA TYR A 116 9.50 3.63 2.11
C TYR A 116 8.37 3.24 3.06
N TYR A 117 8.68 2.52 4.13
CA TYR A 117 7.74 2.07 5.16
C TYR A 117 7.87 2.87 6.47
N ALA A 118 8.16 4.15 6.39
CA ALA A 118 8.38 4.99 7.56
C ALA A 118 7.15 5.03 8.50
N ASP A 119 7.39 4.97 9.82
CA ASP A 119 6.33 5.10 10.83
C ASP A 119 5.57 6.43 10.69
N PHE A 120 6.25 7.50 10.29
CA PHE A 120 5.61 8.79 10.02
C PHE A 120 4.56 8.69 8.92
N LYS A 121 4.83 7.97 7.83
CA LYS A 121 3.84 7.68 6.80
C LYS A 121 2.66 6.88 7.37
N ALA A 122 2.95 5.83 8.14
CA ALA A 122 1.95 4.94 8.71
C ALA A 122 0.98 5.64 9.66
N LYS A 123 1.35 6.79 10.23
CA LYS A 123 0.47 7.62 11.07
C LYS A 123 -0.52 8.46 10.28
N HIS A 124 -0.32 8.63 8.98
CA HIS A 124 -1.10 9.53 8.13
C HIS A 124 -1.91 8.80 7.07
N PHE A 125 -1.42 7.64 6.61
CA PHE A 125 -2.14 6.80 5.66
C PHE A 125 -1.72 5.33 5.82
N PRO A 126 -2.53 4.37 5.35
CA PRO A 126 -2.20 2.95 5.45
C PRO A 126 -1.02 2.59 4.55
N LEU A 127 -0.03 1.86 5.09
CA LEU A 127 1.10 1.34 4.31
C LEU A 127 0.75 0.05 3.57
N SER A 128 -0.23 -0.67 4.05
CA SER A 128 -0.69 -1.94 3.49
C SER A 128 -2.20 -2.03 3.47
N ILE A 129 -2.71 -2.91 2.62
CA ILE A 129 -4.11 -3.31 2.60
C ILE A 129 -4.23 -4.80 2.89
N VAL A 130 -5.33 -5.18 3.50
CA VAL A 130 -5.76 -6.58 3.58
C VAL A 130 -7.15 -6.68 2.96
N ILE A 131 -7.32 -7.61 2.03
CA ILE A 131 -8.60 -7.83 1.37
C ILE A 131 -9.09 -9.24 1.70
N LYS A 132 -10.31 -9.32 2.21
CA LYS A 132 -11.04 -10.57 2.42
C LYS A 132 -12.14 -10.67 1.38
N ALA A 133 -12.15 -11.77 0.65
CA ALA A 133 -13.15 -12.06 -0.36
C ALA A 133 -13.67 -13.49 -0.20
N ARG A 134 -14.93 -13.70 -0.57
CA ARG A 134 -15.60 -15.01 -0.53
C ARG A 134 -15.92 -15.45 -1.93
N LYS A 135 -15.58 -16.70 -2.26
CA LYS A 135 -15.95 -17.30 -3.55
C LYS A 135 -17.46 -17.52 -3.63
N LEU A 136 -18.05 -16.96 -4.65
CA LEU A 136 -19.48 -17.14 -4.95
C LEU A 136 -19.80 -18.52 -5.52
#